data_2e1ac8f5971fa363cf73a589196c0ecf
#
_entry.id   2e1ac8f5971fa363cf73a589196c0ecf
#
_cell.length_a   1.000
_cell.length_b   1.000
_cell.length_c   1.000
_cell.angle_alpha   90.00
_cell.angle_beta   90.00
_cell.angle_gamma   90.00
#
_symmetry.space_group_name_H-M   'P 1'
#
loop_
_entity.id
_entity.type
_entity.pdbx_description
1 polymer ?
#
loop_
_entity_poly.entity_id
_entity_poly.type
_entity_poly.pdbx_seq_one_letter_code
_entity_poly.pdbx_strand_id
1 'polypeptide(L)'
;MSGAVSSRTFMDQSSASSDTASKEAGDGNNSFDTIADYSDLDWPEMTWNFACSTTETSTWADGGRKFGELMEKATGGKVKVNIYAADQLTNGNQSEGIQALMNGDPVQISMHSNLIYSAFDPRFNVVSLPYLFDSVEAADAVLDGPAGEELAKVFAGVSMNPLKVP
;
A
#
# COMPACT_ATOMS: atom_id res chain seq x y z
N MET A 1 21.99 17.90 -13.54
CA MET A 1 22.46 17.20 -12.33
C MET A 1 21.20 16.67 -11.66
N SER A 2 20.91 15.39 -11.92
CA SER A 2 19.69 14.71 -11.44
C SER A 2 19.95 14.25 -10.02
N GLY A 3 19.28 14.87 -9.02
CA GLY A 3 19.30 14.42 -7.64
C GLY A 3 18.29 13.30 -7.47
N ALA A 4 18.77 12.06 -7.47
CA ALA A 4 17.97 10.93 -7.03
C ALA A 4 17.68 11.11 -5.54
N VAL A 5 16.44 11.48 -5.18
CA VAL A 5 15.98 11.48 -3.80
C VAL A 5 15.81 10.00 -3.42
N SER A 6 16.77 9.53 -2.63
CA SER A 6 16.80 8.16 -2.12
C SER A 6 15.58 7.92 -1.23
N SER A 7 14.73 6.99 -1.61
CA SER A 7 13.59 6.49 -0.84
C SER A 7 13.95 5.90 0.55
N ARG A 8 15.21 6.00 0.96
CA ARG A 8 15.70 5.46 2.23
C ARG A 8 15.54 6.39 3.45
N THR A 9 15.24 7.66 3.24
CA THR A 9 15.22 8.63 4.36
C THR A 9 13.89 8.65 5.11
N PHE A 10 12.83 8.09 4.53
CA PHE A 10 11.49 8.13 5.14
C PHE A 10 11.25 7.06 6.22
N MET A 11 12.06 6.00 6.29
CA MET A 11 11.85 4.90 7.25
C MET A 11 12.71 4.96 8.52
N ASP A 12 13.65 5.89 8.63
CA ASP A 12 14.59 5.91 9.77
C ASP A 12 14.16 6.82 10.94
N GLN A 13 12.95 7.40 10.89
CA GLN A 13 12.40 8.19 12.01
C GLN A 13 11.35 7.45 12.85
N SER A 14 11.19 6.14 12.72
CA SER A 14 10.24 5.36 13.53
C SER A 14 10.74 4.97 14.94
N SER A 15 11.82 5.56 15.43
CA SER A 15 12.35 5.27 16.78
C SER A 15 12.03 6.32 17.85
N ALA A 16 11.08 7.21 17.63
CA ALA A 16 10.65 8.17 18.64
C ALA A 16 9.13 8.07 18.88
N SER A 17 8.78 7.57 20.04
CA SER A 17 7.46 7.48 20.71
C SER A 17 6.64 6.21 20.48
N SER A 18 7.03 5.16 21.16
CA SER A 18 6.19 3.99 21.48
C SER A 18 5.35 4.20 22.74
N ASP A 19 4.64 5.31 22.87
CA ASP A 19 3.80 5.51 24.06
C ASP A 19 2.57 6.37 23.74
N THR A 20 1.64 5.90 22.88
CA THR A 20 0.24 6.36 22.90
C THR A 20 -0.68 5.64 21.89
N ALA A 21 -0.38 4.42 21.49
CA ALA A 21 -1.31 3.67 20.64
C ALA A 21 -1.76 2.35 21.28
N SER A 22 -2.24 2.43 22.51
CA SER A 22 -2.93 1.32 23.14
C SER A 22 -4.13 1.82 23.93
N LYS A 23 -5.21 2.09 23.19
CA LYS A 23 -6.61 1.96 23.63
C LYS A 23 -7.53 2.56 22.57
N GLU A 24 -8.13 1.68 21.79
CA GLU A 24 -9.56 1.69 21.46
C GLU A 24 -9.83 0.56 20.46
N ALA A 25 -9.82 -0.66 20.99
CA ALA A 25 -10.57 -1.74 20.39
C ALA A 25 -11.99 -1.61 20.95
N GLY A 26 -12.93 -1.20 20.11
CA GLY A 26 -14.32 -1.21 20.55
C GLY A 26 -15.14 -0.14 19.89
N ASP A 27 -15.69 -0.39 18.83
CA ASP A 27 -17.05 -0.11 18.38
C ASP A 27 -17.05 -0.29 16.84
N GLY A 28 -17.88 -1.17 16.33
CA GLY A 28 -17.92 -1.55 14.93
C GLY A 28 -18.37 -0.45 13.95
N ASN A 29 -17.95 0.77 14.17
CA ASN A 29 -18.03 1.87 13.24
C ASN A 29 -16.63 2.18 12.77
N ASN A 30 -16.15 1.42 11.75
CA ASN A 30 -14.93 1.75 11.02
C ASN A 30 -15.11 3.09 10.30
N SER A 31 -15.03 4.17 11.07
CA SER A 31 -14.96 5.51 10.52
C SER A 31 -13.55 5.72 9.97
N PHE A 32 -13.33 5.36 8.69
CA PHE A 32 -12.14 5.75 7.93
C PHE A 32 -12.06 7.26 7.70
N ASP A 33 -12.85 8.03 8.42
CA ASP A 33 -12.92 9.49 8.29
C ASP A 33 -12.00 10.23 9.26
N THR A 34 -11.42 9.52 10.22
CA THR A 34 -10.45 10.09 11.16
C THR A 34 -9.05 9.62 10.82
N ILE A 35 -8.21 10.54 10.39
CA ILE A 35 -6.78 10.32 10.24
C ILE A 35 -6.04 11.30 11.15
N ALA A 36 -4.89 10.87 11.68
CA ALA A 36 -4.03 11.77 12.43
C ALA A 36 -3.56 12.91 11.54
N ASP A 37 -3.49 14.11 12.11
CA ASP A 37 -2.98 15.29 11.42
C ASP A 37 -1.45 15.28 11.49
N TYR A 38 -0.82 15.24 10.34
CA TYR A 38 0.64 15.29 10.15
C TYR A 38 1.05 16.54 9.36
N SER A 39 0.17 17.55 9.26
CA SER A 39 0.44 18.77 8.50
C SER A 39 1.61 19.59 9.07
N ASP A 40 1.92 19.40 10.33
CA ASP A 40 3.05 20.04 11.01
C ASP A 40 4.43 19.46 10.60
N LEU A 41 4.45 18.30 9.96
CA LEU A 41 5.67 17.72 9.42
C LEU A 41 6.06 18.45 8.13
N ASP A 42 7.37 18.56 7.90
CA ASP A 42 7.90 19.19 6.68
C ASP A 42 7.80 18.24 5.48
N TRP A 43 6.58 18.10 4.96
CA TRP A 43 6.33 17.33 3.75
C TRP A 43 6.79 18.10 2.52
N PRO A 44 7.57 17.50 1.61
CA PRO A 44 7.77 18.07 0.29
C PRO A 44 6.46 18.01 -0.52
N GLU A 45 6.25 19.00 -1.39
CA GLU A 45 5.17 18.89 -2.39
C GLU A 45 5.47 17.73 -3.34
N MET A 46 4.55 16.77 -3.38
CA MET A 46 4.71 15.59 -4.23
C MET A 46 3.37 15.05 -4.72
N THR A 47 3.44 14.34 -5.83
CA THR A 47 2.28 13.64 -6.37
C THR A 47 2.66 12.19 -6.57
N TRP A 48 1.85 11.29 -6.01
CA TRP A 48 1.97 9.86 -6.21
C TRP A 48 0.95 9.38 -7.23
N ASN A 49 1.34 8.41 -8.01
CA ASN A 49 0.43 7.68 -8.90
C ASN A 49 0.11 6.34 -8.26
N PHE A 50 -1.18 6.16 -8.01
CA PHE A 50 -1.75 4.91 -7.51
C PHE A 50 -2.33 4.15 -8.70
N ALA A 51 -1.87 2.94 -8.95
CA ALA A 51 -2.36 2.08 -10.01
C ALA A 51 -3.17 0.90 -9.44
N CYS A 52 -4.25 0.50 -10.12
CA CYS A 52 -4.93 -0.74 -9.82
C CYS A 52 -5.37 -1.44 -11.12
N SER A 53 -5.42 -2.77 -11.07
CA SER A 53 -5.78 -3.59 -12.24
C SER A 53 -7.28 -3.66 -12.54
N THR A 54 -8.10 -3.13 -11.66
CA THR A 54 -9.57 -3.13 -11.79
C THR A 54 -10.09 -1.84 -12.39
N THR A 55 -11.36 -1.83 -12.80
CA THR A 55 -12.01 -0.66 -13.41
C THR A 55 -12.16 0.51 -12.43
N GLU A 56 -12.40 1.71 -12.96
CA GLU A 56 -12.59 2.93 -12.17
C GLU A 56 -13.76 2.87 -11.18
N THR A 57 -14.75 2.04 -11.44
CA THR A 57 -15.94 1.85 -10.59
C THR A 57 -15.77 0.73 -9.57
N SER A 58 -14.57 0.19 -9.43
CA SER A 58 -14.28 -0.88 -8.49
C SER A 58 -14.03 -0.36 -7.08
N THR A 59 -14.27 -1.20 -6.09
CA THR A 59 -13.92 -0.92 -4.69
C THR A 59 -12.42 -0.66 -4.49
N TRP A 60 -11.56 -1.21 -5.36
CA TRP A 60 -10.11 -0.97 -5.32
C TRP A 60 -9.77 0.47 -5.73
N ALA A 61 -10.41 0.97 -6.79
CA ALA A 61 -10.24 2.35 -7.19
C ALA A 61 -10.84 3.32 -6.16
N ASP A 62 -11.97 2.95 -5.52
CA ASP A 62 -12.57 3.72 -4.42
C ASP A 62 -11.62 3.76 -3.21
N GLY A 63 -11.01 2.63 -2.86
CA GLY A 63 -9.98 2.58 -1.82
C GLY A 63 -8.80 3.49 -2.12
N GLY A 64 -8.32 3.49 -3.36
CA GLY A 64 -7.26 4.40 -3.80
C GLY A 64 -7.66 5.87 -3.69
N ARG A 65 -8.90 6.23 -4.09
CA ARG A 65 -9.42 7.60 -3.93
C ARG A 65 -9.49 8.02 -2.46
N LYS A 66 -10.03 7.13 -1.61
CA LYS A 66 -10.10 7.40 -0.18
C LYS A 66 -8.72 7.56 0.44
N PHE A 67 -7.77 6.71 0.07
CA PHE A 67 -6.38 6.85 0.48
C PHE A 67 -5.81 8.22 0.08
N GLY A 68 -6.04 8.65 -1.16
CA GLY A 68 -5.60 9.96 -1.66
C GLY A 68 -6.19 11.13 -0.86
N GLU A 69 -7.49 11.11 -0.58
CA GLU A 69 -8.16 12.10 0.26
C GLU A 69 -7.55 12.19 1.67
N LEU A 70 -7.29 11.02 2.27
CA LEU A 70 -6.70 10.95 3.60
C LEU A 70 -5.27 11.48 3.60
N MET A 71 -4.46 11.14 2.60
CA MET A 71 -3.09 11.64 2.46
C MET A 71 -3.05 13.15 2.26
N GLU A 72 -3.92 13.69 1.40
CA GLU A 72 -4.03 15.13 1.19
C GLU A 72 -4.41 15.84 2.48
N LYS A 73 -5.39 15.32 3.21
CA LYS A 73 -5.83 15.86 4.50
C LYS A 73 -4.70 15.79 5.54
N ALA A 74 -4.05 14.65 5.70
CA ALA A 74 -3.01 14.43 6.70
C ALA A 74 -1.76 15.31 6.48
N THR A 75 -1.46 15.66 5.23
CA THR A 75 -0.25 16.41 4.85
C THR A 75 -0.51 17.90 4.56
N GLY A 76 -1.71 18.39 4.89
CA GLY A 76 -2.08 19.78 4.61
C GLY A 76 -2.07 20.11 3.10
N GLY A 77 -2.41 19.13 2.25
CA GLY A 77 -2.50 19.29 0.79
C GLY A 77 -1.16 19.14 0.04
N LYS A 78 -0.07 18.84 0.73
CA LYS A 78 1.26 18.73 0.11
C LYS A 78 1.47 17.41 -0.66
N VAL A 79 0.84 16.32 -0.23
CA VAL A 79 0.88 15.03 -0.93
C VAL A 79 -0.44 14.80 -1.65
N LYS A 80 -0.38 14.65 -2.95
CA LYS A 80 -1.54 14.33 -3.80
C LYS A 80 -1.40 12.93 -4.37
N VAL A 81 -2.53 12.26 -4.61
CA VAL A 81 -2.55 10.91 -5.17
C VAL A 81 -3.45 10.89 -6.40
N ASN A 82 -2.87 10.62 -7.55
CA ASN A 82 -3.60 10.37 -8.79
C ASN A 82 -3.97 8.89 -8.87
N ILE A 83 -5.21 8.58 -9.28
CA ILE A 83 -5.70 7.21 -9.40
C ILE A 83 -5.73 6.81 -10.88
N TYR A 84 -5.09 5.69 -11.17
CA TYR A 84 -5.04 5.08 -12.51
C TYR A 84 -5.60 3.66 -12.43
N ALA A 85 -6.82 3.48 -12.90
CA ALA A 85 -7.50 2.20 -12.95
C ALA A 85 -7.11 1.39 -14.20
N ALA A 86 -7.42 0.11 -14.23
CA ALA A 86 -7.21 -0.80 -15.36
C ALA A 86 -5.78 -0.76 -15.94
N ASP A 87 -4.80 -0.56 -15.06
CA ASP A 87 -3.37 -0.48 -15.42
C ASP A 87 -3.09 0.52 -16.56
N GLN A 88 -3.79 1.67 -16.57
CA GLN A 88 -3.69 2.69 -17.61
C GLN A 88 -2.27 3.17 -17.88
N LEU A 89 -1.42 3.26 -16.85
CA LEU A 89 -0.04 3.71 -16.99
C LEU A 89 0.85 2.73 -17.76
N THR A 90 0.39 1.49 -17.94
CA THR A 90 1.12 0.41 -18.63
C THR A 90 0.25 -0.27 -19.69
N ASN A 91 -0.70 0.47 -20.28
CA ASN A 91 -1.59 0.00 -21.35
C ASN A 91 -2.32 -1.32 -21.03
N GLY A 92 -2.69 -1.54 -19.77
CA GLY A 92 -3.34 -2.75 -19.29
C GLY A 92 -2.40 -3.93 -19.02
N ASN A 93 -1.08 -3.73 -19.10
CA ASN A 93 -0.11 -4.77 -18.81
C ASN A 93 0.25 -4.78 -17.32
N GLN A 94 -0.29 -5.73 -16.58
CA GLN A 94 -0.11 -5.85 -15.13
C GLN A 94 1.35 -6.13 -14.73
N SER A 95 2.07 -6.93 -15.50
CA SER A 95 3.48 -7.24 -15.20
C SER A 95 4.37 -6.01 -15.36
N GLU A 96 4.10 -5.18 -16.36
CA GLU A 96 4.78 -3.88 -16.52
C GLU A 96 4.39 -2.91 -15.40
N GLY A 97 3.12 -2.95 -14.93
CA GLY A 97 2.65 -2.17 -13.78
C GLY A 97 3.42 -2.49 -12.50
N ILE A 98 3.67 -3.78 -12.24
CA ILE A 98 4.50 -4.19 -11.10
C ILE A 98 5.96 -3.78 -11.27
N GLN A 99 6.53 -3.89 -12.47
CA GLN A 99 7.89 -3.40 -12.73
C GLN A 99 8.00 -1.89 -12.54
N ALA A 100 6.99 -1.12 -12.97
CA ALA A 100 6.91 0.31 -12.74
C ALA A 100 6.87 0.64 -11.24
N LEU A 101 6.10 -0.12 -10.45
CA LEU A 101 6.08 0.00 -8.99
C LEU A 101 7.45 -0.29 -8.37
N MET A 102 8.11 -1.37 -8.79
CA MET A 102 9.46 -1.73 -8.30
C MET A 102 10.50 -0.65 -8.61
N ASN A 103 10.36 0.03 -9.76
CA ASN A 103 11.21 1.13 -10.17
C ASN A 103 10.82 2.47 -9.51
N GLY A 104 9.60 2.57 -8.97
CA GLY A 104 9.05 3.79 -8.38
C GLY A 104 8.65 4.86 -9.40
N ASP A 105 8.60 4.51 -10.69
CA ASP A 105 8.21 5.42 -11.78
C ASP A 105 7.62 4.62 -12.96
N PRO A 106 6.49 4.99 -13.51
CA PRO A 106 5.58 6.06 -13.10
C PRO A 106 4.63 5.70 -11.94
N VAL A 107 4.73 4.51 -11.33
CA VAL A 107 3.84 4.03 -10.27
C VAL A 107 4.56 4.03 -8.93
N GLN A 108 4.00 4.72 -7.93
CA GLN A 108 4.55 4.75 -6.57
C GLN A 108 3.76 3.86 -5.61
N ILE A 109 2.47 3.66 -5.88
CA ILE A 109 1.57 2.84 -5.07
C ILE A 109 0.73 1.99 -6.01
N SER A 110 0.48 0.74 -5.64
CA SER A 110 -0.43 -0.10 -6.43
C SER A 110 -1.29 -1.02 -5.57
N MET A 111 -2.43 -1.40 -6.13
CA MET A 111 -3.32 -2.43 -5.61
C MET A 111 -3.54 -3.49 -6.68
N HIS A 112 -2.90 -4.64 -6.49
CA HIS A 112 -2.97 -5.79 -7.39
C HIS A 112 -3.24 -7.06 -6.60
N SER A 113 -3.71 -8.11 -7.29
CA SER A 113 -3.78 -9.44 -6.71
C SER A 113 -2.36 -9.99 -6.46
N ASN A 114 -2.16 -10.63 -5.31
CA ASN A 114 -0.90 -11.30 -4.98
C ASN A 114 -0.48 -12.36 -6.00
N LEU A 115 -1.43 -12.94 -6.75
CA LEU A 115 -1.15 -13.92 -7.81
C LEU A 115 -0.23 -13.36 -8.90
N ILE A 116 -0.35 -12.08 -9.22
CA ILE A 116 0.46 -11.46 -10.27
C ILE A 116 1.92 -11.33 -9.83
N TYR A 117 2.16 -11.12 -8.55
CA TYR A 117 3.51 -11.03 -7.99
C TYR A 117 4.27 -12.36 -8.04
N SER A 118 3.55 -13.49 -8.21
CA SER A 118 4.19 -14.81 -8.33
C SER A 118 5.11 -14.96 -9.56
N ALA A 119 4.93 -14.10 -10.57
CA ALA A 119 5.85 -14.03 -11.71
C ALA A 119 7.24 -13.49 -11.31
N PHE A 120 7.35 -12.76 -10.21
CA PHE A 120 8.59 -12.19 -9.69
C PHE A 120 9.17 -13.04 -8.55
N ASP A 121 8.32 -13.61 -7.71
CA ASP A 121 8.71 -14.56 -6.67
C ASP A 121 7.61 -15.60 -6.44
N PRO A 122 7.89 -16.90 -6.62
CA PRO A 122 6.88 -17.94 -6.48
C PRO A 122 6.29 -18.08 -5.07
N ARG A 123 6.93 -17.52 -4.04
CA ARG A 123 6.41 -17.51 -2.66
C ARG A 123 5.08 -16.76 -2.54
N PHE A 124 4.78 -15.82 -3.44
CA PHE A 124 3.48 -15.15 -3.47
C PHE A 124 2.30 -16.07 -3.77
N ASN A 125 2.54 -17.27 -4.32
CA ASN A 125 1.47 -18.24 -4.55
C ASN A 125 0.96 -18.89 -3.27
N VAL A 126 1.72 -18.87 -2.18
CA VAL A 126 1.39 -19.64 -0.96
C VAL A 126 0.02 -19.28 -0.41
N VAL A 127 -0.32 -17.98 -0.38
CA VAL A 127 -1.61 -17.51 0.17
C VAL A 127 -2.80 -17.71 -0.78
N SER A 128 -2.56 -18.20 -1.99
CA SER A 128 -3.57 -18.47 -3.01
C SER A 128 -3.82 -19.95 -3.23
N LEU A 129 -3.26 -20.81 -2.37
CA LEU A 129 -3.50 -22.25 -2.46
C LEU A 129 -4.96 -22.56 -2.16
N PRO A 130 -5.62 -23.40 -2.97
CA PRO A 130 -6.98 -23.86 -2.70
C PRO A 130 -7.08 -24.50 -1.31
N TYR A 131 -8.17 -24.21 -0.61
CA TYR A 131 -8.48 -24.78 0.71
C TYR A 131 -7.42 -24.52 1.79
N LEU A 132 -6.63 -23.45 1.64
CA LEU A 132 -5.62 -23.07 2.63
C LEU A 132 -6.26 -22.56 3.94
N PHE A 133 -7.41 -21.91 3.82
CA PHE A 133 -8.16 -21.35 4.95
C PHE A 133 -9.58 -21.90 4.99
N ASP A 134 -10.07 -22.22 6.17
CA ASP A 134 -11.42 -22.73 6.38
C ASP A 134 -12.47 -21.60 6.44
N SER A 135 -12.05 -20.37 6.69
CA SER A 135 -12.91 -19.18 6.74
C SER A 135 -12.13 -17.90 6.45
N VAL A 136 -12.85 -16.80 6.22
CA VAL A 136 -12.27 -15.46 6.04
C VAL A 136 -11.54 -15.02 7.31
N GLU A 137 -12.15 -15.25 8.48
CA GLU A 137 -11.58 -14.90 9.77
C GLU A 137 -10.27 -15.64 10.04
N ALA A 138 -10.16 -16.91 9.60
CA ALA A 138 -8.94 -17.67 9.68
C ALA A 138 -7.86 -17.11 8.74
N ALA A 139 -8.25 -16.68 7.55
CA ALA A 139 -7.34 -16.02 6.60
C ALA A 139 -6.81 -14.70 7.17
N ASP A 140 -7.68 -13.86 7.69
CA ASP A 140 -7.32 -12.58 8.29
C ASP A 140 -6.36 -12.79 9.48
N ALA A 141 -6.68 -13.70 10.39
CA ALA A 141 -5.83 -13.99 11.55
C ALA A 141 -4.41 -14.47 11.15
N VAL A 142 -4.28 -15.19 10.05
CA VAL A 142 -2.98 -15.65 9.55
C VAL A 142 -2.24 -14.55 8.81
N LEU A 143 -2.93 -13.79 7.97
CA LEU A 143 -2.32 -12.75 7.14
C LEU A 143 -1.98 -11.49 7.94
N ASP A 144 -2.72 -11.18 9.00
CA ASP A 144 -2.41 -10.09 9.94
C ASP A 144 -1.36 -10.50 10.99
N GLY A 145 -1.00 -11.78 11.03
CA GLY A 145 -0.05 -12.36 11.95
C GLY A 145 1.36 -12.56 11.35
N PRO A 146 2.16 -13.45 11.98
CA PRO A 146 3.55 -13.70 11.57
C PRO A 146 3.73 -14.15 10.11
N ALA A 147 2.74 -14.84 9.53
CA ALA A 147 2.80 -15.24 8.12
C ALA A 147 2.72 -14.06 7.16
N GLY A 148 1.87 -13.07 7.49
CA GLY A 148 1.81 -11.81 6.75
C GLY A 148 3.10 -11.01 6.89
N GLU A 149 3.74 -11.02 8.05
CA GLU A 149 5.05 -10.39 8.24
C GLU A 149 6.14 -11.04 7.37
N GLU A 150 6.14 -12.37 7.25
CA GLU A 150 7.07 -13.07 6.36
C GLU A 150 6.78 -12.74 4.88
N LEU A 151 5.50 -12.66 4.50
CA LEU A 151 5.11 -12.23 3.15
C LEU A 151 5.56 -10.78 2.88
N ALA A 152 5.46 -9.89 3.86
CA ALA A 152 5.96 -8.52 3.74
C ALA A 152 7.48 -8.46 3.48
N LYS A 153 8.26 -9.38 4.05
CA LYS A 153 9.69 -9.51 3.75
C LYS A 153 9.96 -9.96 2.33
N VAL A 154 9.08 -10.80 1.76
CA VAL A 154 9.17 -11.19 0.34
C VAL A 154 8.95 -9.97 -0.56
N PHE A 155 7.96 -9.12 -0.28
CA PHE A 155 7.76 -7.86 -1.00
C PHE A 155 9.01 -6.96 -0.92
N ALA A 156 9.56 -6.77 0.26
CA ALA A 156 10.78 -5.98 0.44
C ALA A 156 11.97 -6.57 -0.35
N GLY A 157 12.05 -7.88 -0.45
CA GLY A 157 13.08 -8.59 -1.21
C GLY A 157 13.03 -8.35 -2.73
N VAL A 158 11.86 -7.99 -3.25
CA VAL A 158 11.66 -7.63 -4.67
C VAL A 158 11.45 -6.12 -4.87
N SER A 159 12.04 -5.31 -3.99
CA SER A 159 12.00 -3.83 -4.06
C SER A 159 10.60 -3.21 -3.92
N MET A 160 9.69 -3.91 -3.28
CA MET A 160 8.36 -3.42 -2.95
C MET A 160 8.18 -3.32 -1.44
N ASN A 161 7.48 -2.28 -0.97
CA ASN A 161 7.16 -2.12 0.44
C ASN A 161 5.64 -2.19 0.60
N PRO A 162 5.11 -3.24 1.24
CA PRO A 162 3.67 -3.32 1.50
C PRO A 162 3.26 -2.23 2.49
N LEU A 163 2.14 -1.59 2.22
CA LEU A 163 1.49 -0.73 3.19
C LEU A 163 0.87 -1.64 4.26
N LYS A 164 1.28 -1.43 5.51
CA LYS A 164 0.63 -2.09 6.64
C LYS A 164 -0.62 -1.30 7.00
N VAL A 165 -1.74 -1.99 7.04
CA VAL A 165 -2.98 -1.46 7.64
C VAL A 165 -2.88 -1.71 9.13
N PRO A 166 -3.08 -0.70 9.97
CA PRO A 166 -3.04 -0.83 11.43
C PRO A 166 -4.21 -1.66 11.95
#